data_889a20abe4267cdad012ae7b829f7b3d
#
_entry.id   889a20abe4267cdad012ae7b829f7b3d
#
_cell.length_a   1.000
_cell.length_b   1.000
_cell.length_c   1.000
_cell.angle_alpha   90.00
_cell.angle_beta   90.00
_cell.angle_gamma   90.00
#
_symmetry.space_group_name_H-M   'P 1'
#
loop_
_entity.id
_entity.type
_entity.pdbx_description
1 polymer ?
#
loop_
_entity_poly.entity_id
_entity_poly.type
_entity_poly.pdbx_seq_one_letter_code
_entity_poly.pdbx_strand_id
1 'polypeptide(L)'
;MKRASILSMLFFSALLLLSACSSHAGHSAQDTPSSPPSSSTASSDRLTSAEFSLSIQVALEPETPKILKENELRIVLSEAEADKWKNAKVSVTLSMPSMDHGEVQVAAEYMEPGIFVAKVIPTMIGEWKAAITLEADGKSSTVSYLFSAEP
;
A
#
# COMPACT_ATOMS: atom_id res chain seq x y z
N MET A 1 -28.27 6.10 -43.09
CA MET A 1 -27.88 7.44 -43.54
C MET A 1 -26.63 7.82 -42.78
N LYS A 2 -25.50 7.74 -43.47
CA LYS A 2 -24.59 8.83 -43.83
C LYS A 2 -23.88 9.39 -42.59
N ARG A 3 -22.64 9.15 -42.49
CA ARG A 3 -21.35 9.70 -43.05
C ARG A 3 -20.63 10.37 -41.91
N ALA A 4 -19.40 10.37 -41.68
CA ALA A 4 -18.12 10.28 -42.36
C ALA A 4 -17.10 10.76 -41.32
N SER A 5 -15.99 10.09 -41.14
CA SER A 5 -14.67 10.42 -41.70
C SER A 5 -14.15 11.82 -41.39
N ILE A 6 -12.94 11.84 -40.84
CA ILE A 6 -11.77 12.68 -41.17
C ILE A 6 -10.75 12.37 -40.06
N LEU A 7 -9.68 11.61 -40.18
CA LEU A 7 -8.48 11.68 -41.02
C LEU A 7 -7.79 13.05 -40.95
N SER A 8 -6.72 13.16 -40.24
CA SER A 8 -5.56 14.06 -40.48
C SER A 8 -4.50 13.78 -39.43
N MET A 9 -3.44 13.09 -39.76
CA MET A 9 -2.22 13.50 -40.42
C MET A 9 -1.23 14.23 -39.51
N LEU A 10 -0.19 13.48 -39.17
CA LEU A 10 1.25 13.74 -39.42
C LEU A 10 1.85 15.04 -38.87
N PHE A 11 2.89 14.89 -38.11
CA PHE A 11 4.26 15.46 -38.26
C PHE A 11 5.06 15.15 -37.01
N PHE A 12 6.02 14.25 -37.04
CA PHE A 12 7.42 14.49 -37.41
C PHE A 12 8.11 15.49 -36.46
N SER A 13 8.95 15.03 -35.54
CA SER A 13 10.34 15.45 -35.54
C SER A 13 11.17 14.69 -34.52
N ALA A 14 12.17 14.04 -35.01
CA ALA A 14 13.28 13.45 -34.27
C ALA A 14 14.20 14.56 -33.79
N LEU A 15 14.72 14.45 -32.57
CA LEU A 15 16.01 15.05 -32.23
C LEU A 15 16.75 14.19 -31.20
N LEU A 16 17.78 13.55 -31.71
CA LEU A 16 18.89 12.94 -30.97
C LEU A 16 19.76 14.05 -30.37
N LEU A 17 20.12 13.92 -29.12
CA LEU A 17 21.38 14.41 -28.62
C LEU A 17 21.93 13.48 -27.54
N LEU A 18 23.09 12.92 -27.88
CA LEU A 18 24.03 12.24 -26.99
C LEU A 18 24.73 13.27 -26.10
N SER A 19 25.10 12.84 -24.92
CA SER A 19 26.32 13.22 -24.17
C SER A 19 26.10 12.85 -22.69
N ALA A 20 26.99 12.35 -21.94
CA ALA A 20 28.34 11.86 -21.98
C ALA A 20 28.62 11.30 -20.59
N CYS A 21 29.37 10.25 -20.53
CA CYS A 21 30.01 9.71 -19.32
C CYS A 21 30.79 10.78 -18.56
N SER A 22 30.72 10.75 -17.23
CA SER A 22 31.82 11.17 -16.41
C SER A 22 31.97 10.29 -15.19
N SER A 23 32.95 9.42 -15.28
CA SER A 23 33.54 8.68 -14.19
C SER A 23 34.26 9.65 -13.26
N HIS A 24 34.02 9.60 -11.96
CA HIS A 24 34.99 10.07 -10.99
C HIS A 24 35.09 9.07 -9.86
N ALA A 25 36.17 8.34 -9.90
CA ALA A 25 36.71 7.58 -8.79
C ALA A 25 37.48 8.54 -7.89
N GLY A 26 37.39 8.38 -6.58
CA GLY A 26 38.38 9.02 -5.71
C GLY A 26 37.96 9.18 -4.27
N HIS A 27 38.36 8.23 -3.45
CA HIS A 27 38.91 8.33 -2.09
C HIS A 27 38.06 8.82 -0.91
N SER A 28 37.87 7.86 -0.05
CA SER A 28 38.46 7.75 1.33
C SER A 28 37.92 8.66 2.42
N ALA A 29 37.44 7.94 3.41
CA ALA A 29 37.67 8.09 4.84
C ALA A 29 36.77 9.03 5.64
N GLN A 30 36.16 8.37 6.56
CA GLN A 30 36.05 8.70 7.98
C GLN A 30 34.87 9.57 8.45
N ASP A 31 34.17 8.85 9.27
CA ASP A 31 33.67 9.21 10.60
C ASP A 31 32.34 9.92 10.77
N THR A 32 31.60 9.19 11.48
CA THR A 32 30.67 9.55 12.57
C THR A 32 29.20 9.35 12.24
N PRO A 33 28.51 8.45 12.97
CA PRO A 33 27.09 8.22 12.84
C PRO A 33 26.32 9.34 13.55
N SER A 34 25.86 10.29 12.79
CA SER A 34 24.79 11.18 13.27
C SER A 34 23.47 10.58 12.81
N SER A 35 22.84 9.85 13.70
CA SER A 35 21.43 9.49 13.55
C SER A 35 20.63 10.78 13.43
N PRO A 36 19.89 11.01 12.36
CA PRO A 36 18.87 12.03 12.37
C PRO A 36 17.73 11.58 13.29
N PRO A 37 17.09 12.49 14.01
CA PRO A 37 15.92 12.16 14.82
C PRO A 37 14.83 11.63 13.89
N SER A 38 14.32 10.45 14.21
CA SER A 38 13.13 9.89 13.59
C SER A 38 11.98 10.86 13.80
N SER A 39 11.68 11.62 12.79
CA SER A 39 10.40 12.30 12.68
C SER A 39 9.38 11.19 12.42
N SER A 40 8.64 10.82 13.43
CA SER A 40 7.44 9.99 13.31
C SER A 40 6.39 10.77 12.53
N THR A 41 6.47 10.67 11.23
CA THR A 41 5.38 11.02 10.34
C THR A 41 4.56 9.75 10.20
N ALA A 42 3.29 9.78 10.58
CA ALA A 42 2.36 8.69 10.40
C ALA A 42 2.48 8.19 8.95
N SER A 43 3.14 7.06 8.77
CA SER A 43 3.36 6.48 7.45
C SER A 43 2.08 5.79 7.00
N SER A 44 1.27 6.49 6.23
CA SER A 44 0.22 5.83 5.47
C SER A 44 0.82 5.34 4.15
N ASP A 45 0.93 4.04 4.00
CA ASP A 45 1.40 3.44 2.76
C ASP A 45 0.28 3.42 1.71
N ARG A 46 0.63 3.86 0.50
CA ARG A 46 -0.28 3.79 -0.64
C ARG A 46 -0.03 2.53 -1.44
N LEU A 47 -1.02 1.66 -1.45
CA LEU A 47 -1.04 0.43 -2.21
C LEU A 47 -1.95 0.58 -3.44
N THR A 48 -1.73 -0.22 -4.47
CA THR A 48 -2.59 -0.22 -5.67
C THR A 48 -3.12 -1.62 -5.91
N SER A 49 -4.43 -1.73 -6.01
CA SER A 49 -5.09 -2.94 -6.49
C SER A 49 -5.16 -2.90 -8.00
N ALA A 50 -4.50 -3.86 -8.67
CA ALA A 50 -4.50 -3.97 -10.13
C ALA A 50 -5.88 -4.35 -10.68
N GLU A 51 -6.59 -5.26 -10.00
CA GLU A 51 -7.89 -5.78 -10.44
C GLU A 51 -8.98 -4.69 -10.47
N PHE A 52 -8.95 -3.77 -9.52
CA PHE A 52 -9.93 -2.70 -9.41
C PHE A 52 -9.40 -1.34 -9.87
N SER A 53 -8.12 -1.25 -10.25
CA SER A 53 -7.43 0.03 -10.54
C SER A 53 -7.61 1.05 -9.40
N LEU A 54 -7.61 0.56 -8.17
CA LEU A 54 -7.94 1.30 -6.96
C LEU A 54 -6.69 1.63 -6.16
N SER A 55 -6.60 2.87 -5.71
CA SER A 55 -5.59 3.27 -4.73
C SER A 55 -6.11 3.07 -3.31
N ILE A 56 -5.36 2.33 -2.52
CA ILE A 56 -5.67 1.99 -1.14
C ILE A 56 -4.61 2.63 -0.25
N GLN A 57 -5.03 3.41 0.73
CA GLN A 57 -4.14 3.89 1.79
C GLN A 57 -4.35 3.04 3.02
N VAL A 58 -3.25 2.62 3.63
CA VAL A 58 -3.27 1.78 4.83
C VAL A 58 -2.48 2.47 5.93
N ALA A 59 -3.05 2.52 7.12
CA ALA A 59 -2.40 3.06 8.30
C ALA A 59 -2.70 2.18 9.51
N LEU A 60 -1.75 2.09 10.42
CA LEU A 60 -1.92 1.42 11.72
C LEU A 60 -2.03 2.44 12.85
N GLU A 61 -2.90 2.15 13.81
CA GLU A 61 -3.02 2.91 15.04
C GLU A 61 -2.96 1.95 16.25
N PRO A 62 -1.95 2.11 17.12
CA PRO A 62 -0.82 3.03 17.01
C PRO A 62 0.08 2.72 15.80
N GLU A 63 0.83 3.72 15.31
CA GLU A 63 1.77 3.58 14.19
C GLU A 63 2.77 2.44 14.40
N THR A 64 3.19 2.25 15.65
CA THR A 64 3.95 1.09 16.08
C THR A 64 3.03 0.14 16.83
N PRO A 65 2.50 -0.88 16.17
CA PRO A 65 1.56 -1.80 16.78
C PRO A 65 2.19 -2.62 17.88
N LYS A 66 1.42 -2.86 18.93
CA LYS A 66 1.85 -3.60 20.10
C LYS A 66 1.39 -5.05 20.03
N ILE A 67 2.30 -5.97 20.42
CA ILE A 67 1.96 -7.39 20.52
C ILE A 67 0.92 -7.65 21.60
N LEU A 68 0.10 -8.66 21.39
CA LEU A 68 -0.95 -9.11 22.33
C LEU A 68 -1.95 -8.00 22.71
N LYS A 69 -1.99 -6.95 21.93
CA LYS A 69 -2.97 -5.87 22.05
C LYS A 69 -3.72 -5.68 20.74
N GLU A 70 -4.92 -5.16 20.85
CA GLU A 70 -5.72 -4.74 19.71
C GLU A 70 -5.09 -3.46 19.13
N ASN A 71 -4.80 -3.50 17.85
CA ASN A 71 -4.35 -2.38 17.05
C ASN A 71 -5.34 -2.20 15.90
N GLU A 72 -5.57 -0.97 15.46
CA GLU A 72 -6.48 -0.68 14.37
C GLU A 72 -5.74 -0.55 13.05
N LEU A 73 -6.08 -1.38 12.08
CA LEU A 73 -5.63 -1.24 10.70
C LEU A 73 -6.71 -0.51 9.91
N ARG A 74 -6.45 0.75 9.61
CA ARG A 74 -7.34 1.61 8.84
C ARG A 74 -7.03 1.49 7.36
N ILE A 75 -8.05 1.19 6.58
CA ILE A 75 -7.98 0.97 5.13
C ILE A 75 -8.85 2.03 4.47
N VAL A 76 -8.26 2.93 3.70
CA VAL A 76 -8.95 4.03 3.04
C VAL A 76 -8.89 3.83 1.53
N LEU A 77 -10.03 3.67 0.92
CA LEU A 77 -10.21 3.59 -0.53
C LEU A 77 -10.32 5.01 -1.10
N SER A 78 -9.87 5.23 -2.33
CA SER A 78 -9.94 6.55 -2.93
C SER A 78 -11.38 7.09 -2.96
N GLU A 79 -11.56 8.36 -2.63
CA GLU A 79 -12.89 9.01 -2.53
C GLU A 79 -13.74 8.89 -3.79
N ALA A 80 -13.12 8.89 -4.96
CA ALA A 80 -13.82 8.79 -6.25
C ALA A 80 -14.68 7.52 -6.39
N GLU A 81 -14.48 6.52 -5.54
CA GLU A 81 -15.15 5.23 -5.61
C GLU A 81 -15.78 4.80 -4.27
N ALA A 82 -15.77 5.67 -3.26
CA ALA A 82 -16.22 5.35 -1.91
C ALA A 82 -17.63 4.72 -1.86
N ASP A 83 -18.57 5.24 -2.61
CA ASP A 83 -19.95 4.73 -2.65
C ASP A 83 -20.05 3.35 -3.31
N LYS A 84 -19.20 3.05 -4.28
CA LYS A 84 -19.14 1.77 -4.96
C LYS A 84 -18.75 0.62 -4.01
N TRP A 85 -17.96 0.94 -2.99
CA TRP A 85 -17.42 -0.04 -2.06
C TRP A 85 -18.24 -0.23 -0.79
N LYS A 86 -19.37 0.44 -0.65
CA LYS A 86 -20.24 0.34 0.53
C LYS A 86 -20.64 -1.10 0.88
N ASN A 87 -20.82 -1.96 -0.11
CA ASN A 87 -21.22 -3.35 0.05
C ASN A 87 -20.03 -4.33 -0.14
N ALA A 88 -18.80 -3.80 -0.26
CA ALA A 88 -17.62 -4.65 -0.36
C ALA A 88 -17.38 -5.40 0.94
N LYS A 89 -16.90 -6.63 0.83
CA LYS A 89 -16.32 -7.35 1.95
C LYS A 89 -14.83 -7.09 1.96
N VAL A 90 -14.35 -6.62 3.08
CA VAL A 90 -12.91 -6.40 3.28
C VAL A 90 -12.46 -7.31 4.43
N SER A 91 -11.42 -8.08 4.19
CA SER A 91 -10.80 -8.93 5.20
C SER A 91 -9.29 -8.73 5.22
N VAL A 92 -8.69 -8.97 6.37
CA VAL A 92 -7.26 -8.87 6.59
C VAL A 92 -6.75 -10.20 7.11
N THR A 93 -5.80 -10.78 6.41
CA THR A 93 -5.09 -11.98 6.84
C THR A 93 -3.70 -11.60 7.33
N LEU A 94 -3.44 -11.87 8.60
CA LEU A 94 -2.12 -11.64 9.22
C LEU A 94 -1.27 -12.89 9.12
N SER A 95 -0.03 -12.72 8.73
CA SER A 95 1.00 -13.78 8.73
C SER A 95 2.38 -13.18 9.01
N MET A 96 3.31 -13.99 9.46
CA MET A 96 4.73 -13.61 9.57
C MET A 96 5.50 -14.19 8.39
N PRO A 97 6.11 -13.37 7.51
CA PRO A 97 6.79 -13.88 6.31
C PRO A 97 7.96 -14.81 6.61
N SER A 98 8.60 -14.62 7.77
CA SER A 98 9.77 -15.40 8.20
C SER A 98 9.46 -16.68 8.95
N MET A 99 8.18 -16.97 9.24
CA MET A 99 7.78 -18.08 10.09
C MET A 99 6.47 -18.70 9.61
N ASP A 100 6.36 -20.01 9.69
CA ASP A 100 5.14 -20.74 9.37
C ASP A 100 4.34 -21.02 10.67
N HIS A 101 3.70 -19.99 11.20
CA HIS A 101 2.90 -20.08 12.43
C HIS A 101 1.39 -20.03 12.21
N GLY A 102 0.96 -20.20 10.97
CA GLY A 102 -0.42 -20.08 10.59
C GLY A 102 -0.85 -18.64 10.31
N GLU A 103 -2.05 -18.51 9.78
CA GLU A 103 -2.64 -17.25 9.38
C GLU A 103 -3.86 -16.94 10.25
N VAL A 104 -4.03 -15.68 10.59
CA VAL A 104 -5.21 -15.20 11.31
C VAL A 104 -5.96 -14.24 10.41
N GLN A 105 -7.20 -14.57 10.08
CA GLN A 105 -8.07 -13.72 9.28
C GLN A 105 -9.07 -12.98 10.16
N VAL A 106 -9.20 -11.67 9.93
CA VAL A 106 -10.17 -10.79 10.57
C VAL A 106 -10.98 -10.04 9.51
N ALA A 107 -12.25 -9.81 9.76
CA ALA A 107 -13.06 -8.96 8.91
C ALA A 107 -12.79 -7.49 9.24
N ALA A 108 -12.75 -6.65 8.22
CA ALA A 108 -12.74 -5.20 8.43
C ALA A 108 -14.17 -4.67 8.44
N GLU A 109 -14.46 -3.82 9.40
CA GLU A 109 -15.74 -3.17 9.55
C GLU A 109 -15.82 -1.90 8.70
N TYR A 110 -16.95 -1.71 8.02
CA TYR A 110 -17.23 -0.48 7.29
C TYR A 110 -17.59 0.64 8.28
N MET A 111 -16.82 1.71 8.29
CA MET A 111 -17.02 2.84 9.21
C MET A 111 -17.69 4.02 8.50
N GLU A 112 -17.15 4.43 7.37
CA GLU A 112 -17.57 5.58 6.57
C GLU A 112 -17.38 5.28 5.09
N PRO A 113 -17.94 6.08 4.16
CA PRO A 113 -17.71 5.90 2.74
C PRO A 113 -16.22 5.76 2.39
N GLY A 114 -15.85 4.56 1.89
CA GLY A 114 -14.48 4.24 1.53
C GLY A 114 -13.53 3.94 2.69
N ILE A 115 -14.01 3.89 3.94
CA ILE A 115 -13.18 3.63 5.11
C ILE A 115 -13.58 2.34 5.80
N PHE A 116 -12.62 1.43 5.95
CA PHE A 116 -12.74 0.19 6.67
C PHE A 116 -11.71 0.11 7.79
N VAL A 117 -12.05 -0.52 8.89
CA VAL A 117 -11.16 -0.73 10.04
C VAL A 117 -11.15 -2.20 10.43
N ALA A 118 -9.95 -2.77 10.51
CA ALA A 118 -9.74 -4.12 11.02
C ALA A 118 -9.00 -4.07 12.34
N LYS A 119 -9.46 -4.85 13.32
CA LYS A 119 -8.80 -5.01 14.62
C LYS A 119 -7.81 -6.15 14.52
N VAL A 120 -6.53 -5.83 14.59
CA VAL A 120 -5.43 -6.77 14.41
C VAL A 120 -4.64 -6.96 15.69
N ILE A 121 -4.29 -8.21 16.01
CA ILE A 121 -3.55 -8.55 17.23
C ILE A 121 -2.32 -9.37 16.84
N PRO A 122 -1.17 -8.71 16.60
CA PRO A 122 0.09 -9.42 16.43
C PRO A 122 0.44 -10.18 17.72
N THR A 123 0.79 -11.45 17.59
CA THR A 123 1.08 -12.29 18.76
C THR A 123 2.55 -12.34 19.14
N MET A 124 3.43 -11.90 18.24
CA MET A 124 4.89 -11.94 18.42
C MET A 124 5.54 -10.66 17.90
N ILE A 125 6.72 -10.37 18.44
CA ILE A 125 7.59 -9.28 17.98
C ILE A 125 8.13 -9.62 16.59
N GLY A 126 8.25 -8.62 15.73
CA GLY A 126 8.88 -8.74 14.42
C GLY A 126 8.00 -8.30 13.26
N GLU A 127 8.42 -8.67 12.05
CA GLU A 127 7.75 -8.28 10.82
C GLU A 127 6.50 -9.12 10.54
N TRP A 128 5.42 -8.44 10.28
CA TRP A 128 4.12 -8.98 9.93
C TRP A 128 3.68 -8.53 8.54
N LYS A 129 2.94 -9.39 7.89
CA LYS A 129 2.25 -9.11 6.62
C LYS A 129 0.75 -9.12 6.86
N ALA A 130 0.10 -8.03 6.53
CA ALA A 130 -1.35 -7.94 6.42
C ALA A 130 -1.73 -8.06 4.94
N ALA A 131 -2.32 -9.18 4.55
CA ALA A 131 -2.91 -9.35 3.24
C ALA A 131 -4.36 -8.87 3.28
N ILE A 132 -4.62 -7.72 2.65
CA ILE A 132 -5.93 -7.05 2.63
C ILE A 132 -6.66 -7.51 1.39
N THR A 133 -7.74 -8.23 1.55
CA THR A 133 -8.57 -8.75 0.47
C THR A 133 -9.87 -7.97 0.38
N LEU A 134 -10.13 -7.40 -0.79
CA LEU A 134 -11.38 -6.76 -1.14
C LEU A 134 -12.19 -7.67 -2.06
N GLU A 135 -13.44 -7.88 -1.74
CA GLU A 135 -14.40 -8.63 -2.55
C GLU A 135 -15.61 -7.74 -2.87
N ALA A 136 -15.87 -7.53 -4.14
CA ALA A 136 -17.02 -6.77 -4.63
C ALA A 136 -17.43 -7.25 -6.02
N ASP A 137 -18.72 -7.31 -6.31
CA ASP A 137 -19.30 -7.65 -7.61
C ASP A 137 -18.74 -8.97 -8.21
N GLY A 138 -18.48 -9.96 -7.34
CA GLY A 138 -17.94 -11.26 -7.75
C GLY A 138 -16.45 -11.25 -8.13
N LYS A 139 -15.76 -10.15 -7.91
CA LYS A 139 -14.32 -9.98 -8.09
C LYS A 139 -13.64 -9.91 -6.75
N SER A 140 -12.37 -10.33 -6.72
CA SER A 140 -11.52 -10.27 -5.53
C SER A 140 -10.15 -9.73 -5.88
N SER A 141 -9.61 -8.90 -5.01
CA SER A 141 -8.25 -8.38 -5.12
C SER A 141 -7.57 -8.35 -3.77
N THR A 142 -6.30 -8.70 -3.73
CA THR A 142 -5.51 -8.70 -2.50
C THR A 142 -4.29 -7.80 -2.67
N VAL A 143 -4.07 -6.93 -1.69
CA VAL A 143 -2.86 -6.12 -1.54
C VAL A 143 -2.16 -6.50 -0.24
N SER A 144 -0.85 -6.35 -0.18
CA SER A 144 -0.06 -6.68 1.01
C SER A 144 0.54 -5.43 1.63
N TYR A 145 0.41 -5.32 2.94
CA TYR A 145 1.00 -4.29 3.78
C TYR A 145 1.93 -4.93 4.81
N LEU A 146 3.15 -4.43 4.94
CA LEU A 146 4.15 -4.91 5.88
C LEU A 146 4.29 -3.92 7.03
N PHE A 147 4.42 -4.44 8.25
CA PHE A 147 4.63 -3.65 9.44
C PHE A 147 5.42 -4.43 10.48
N SER A 148 6.01 -3.74 11.44
CA SER A 148 6.72 -4.37 12.56
C SER A 148 5.94 -4.17 13.85
N ALA A 149 5.77 -5.24 14.62
CA ALA A 149 5.14 -5.20 15.94
C ALA A 149 6.18 -5.25 17.05
N GLU A 150 5.95 -4.46 18.11
CA GLU A 150 6.82 -4.29 19.27
C GLU A 150 6.12 -4.68 20.57
N PRO A 151 6.88 -4.85 21.68
CA PRO A 151 6.33 -5.14 22.99
C PRO A 151 5.40 -4.07 23.55
#